data_7a76023f401c419df594894350372ef5
#
_entry.id   7a76023f401c419df594894350372ef5
#
_cell.length_a   1.000
_cell.length_b   1.000
_cell.length_c   1.000
_cell.angle_alpha   90.00
_cell.angle_beta   90.00
_cell.angle_gamma   90.00
#
_symmetry.space_group_name_H-M   'P 1'
#
loop_
_entity.id
_entity.type
_entity.pdbx_description
1 polymer ?
#
loop_
_entity_poly.entity_id
_entity_poly.type
_entity_poly.pdbx_seq_one_letter_code
_entity_poly.pdbx_strand_id
1 'polypeptide(L)'
;MTADDLPAAFASLPPAWRAVLPDWTARAQQQVVDAVRATSGTREIAPADPLRALRLVSPEAARVVIFGQDPYPGRGRADGLAFSAGQGRPPSLRRVFEVLEADRPGWARPSNWALDGWARQGVLLLNPTLTVEVGAAGSHMACGWQALTAGIVRHLAGRVAPPVFLLWGKAAQEFYDQACPGGSRATALRTRHPSHDFKRGFMAEGSHFASTARLVDWWGSTDTGASHAILTGSPEGCPSG
;
A
#
# COMPACT_ATOMS: atom_id res chain seq x y z
N MET A 1 -9.20 -1.64 16.75
CA MET A 1 -9.33 -0.24 17.21
C MET A 1 -10.77 0.25 17.02
N THR A 2 -11.10 1.42 17.55
CA THR A 2 -12.38 2.11 17.36
C THR A 2 -12.13 3.51 16.77
N ALA A 3 -13.19 4.28 16.49
CA ALA A 3 -13.05 5.67 16.05
C ALA A 3 -12.29 6.56 17.06
N ASP A 4 -12.38 6.24 18.34
CA ASP A 4 -11.72 7.02 19.41
C ASP A 4 -10.19 6.86 19.45
N ASP A 5 -9.66 5.85 18.78
CA ASP A 5 -8.22 5.63 18.65
C ASP A 5 -7.58 6.44 17.50
N LEU A 6 -8.39 6.99 16.60
CA LEU A 6 -7.89 7.72 15.41
C LEU A 6 -7.06 8.96 15.75
N PRO A 7 -7.39 9.80 16.76
CA PRO A 7 -6.55 10.94 17.13
C PRO A 7 -5.12 10.54 17.48
N ALA A 8 -4.95 9.43 18.20
CA ALA A 8 -3.63 8.90 18.54
C ALA A 8 -2.89 8.39 17.27
N ALA A 9 -3.62 7.72 16.36
CA ALA A 9 -3.06 7.33 15.08
C ALA A 9 -2.60 8.54 14.26
N PHE A 10 -3.38 9.62 14.19
CA PHE A 10 -3.01 10.85 13.48
C PHE A 10 -1.80 11.56 14.10
N ALA A 11 -1.69 11.57 15.43
CA ALA A 11 -0.52 12.08 16.13
C ALA A 11 0.77 11.32 15.78
N SER A 12 0.66 10.05 15.38
CA SER A 12 1.78 9.20 14.96
C SER A 12 2.19 9.36 13.50
N LEU A 13 1.54 10.28 12.72
CA LEU A 13 1.95 10.57 11.34
C LEU A 13 3.42 11.02 11.31
N PRO A 14 4.29 10.38 10.52
CA PRO A 14 5.71 10.75 10.47
C PRO A 14 5.92 12.23 10.12
N PRO A 15 6.90 12.91 10.74
CA PRO A 15 7.18 14.34 10.50
C PRO A 15 7.41 14.67 9.02
N ALA A 16 8.07 13.79 8.28
CA ALA A 16 8.31 13.99 6.84
C ALA A 16 7.01 14.09 6.04
N TRP A 17 5.99 13.25 6.33
CA TRP A 17 4.68 13.37 5.72
C TRP A 17 3.93 14.61 6.21
N ARG A 18 4.00 14.91 7.50
CA ARG A 18 3.32 16.11 8.06
C ARG A 18 3.82 17.40 7.40
N ALA A 19 5.10 17.50 7.12
CA ALA A 19 5.72 18.67 6.50
C ALA A 19 5.20 18.95 5.07
N VAL A 20 4.76 17.92 4.35
CA VAL A 20 4.35 18.02 2.93
C VAL A 20 2.84 17.94 2.72
N LEU A 21 2.05 17.92 3.80
CA LEU A 21 0.58 17.79 3.77
C LEU A 21 -0.09 18.95 4.52
N PRO A 22 0.03 20.18 4.03
CA PRO A 22 -0.50 21.37 4.72
C PRO A 22 -2.02 21.33 4.91
N ASP A 23 -2.75 20.66 4.01
CA ASP A 23 -4.21 20.54 4.07
C ASP A 23 -4.68 19.49 5.11
N TRP A 24 -3.79 18.65 5.65
CA TRP A 24 -4.11 17.68 6.69
C TRP A 24 -4.12 18.34 8.08
N THR A 25 -4.99 19.33 8.23
CA THR A 25 -5.13 20.13 9.46
C THR A 25 -5.87 19.39 10.58
N ALA A 26 -5.79 19.91 11.80
CA ALA A 26 -6.56 19.37 12.94
C ALA A 26 -8.07 19.34 12.63
N ARG A 27 -8.60 20.30 11.86
CA ARG A 27 -9.99 20.32 11.44
C ARG A 27 -10.31 19.16 10.49
N ALA A 28 -9.45 18.90 9.50
CA ALA A 28 -9.63 17.77 8.57
C ALA A 28 -9.57 16.43 9.31
N GLN A 29 -8.65 16.30 10.27
CA GLN A 29 -8.54 15.13 11.14
C GLN A 29 -9.81 14.90 11.96
N GLN A 30 -10.34 15.95 12.58
CA GLN A 30 -11.57 15.89 13.38
C GLN A 30 -12.77 15.49 12.52
N GLN A 31 -12.89 16.02 11.31
CA GLN A 31 -13.94 15.64 10.37
C GLN A 31 -13.93 14.14 10.05
N VAL A 32 -12.75 13.55 9.85
CA VAL A 32 -12.62 12.09 9.63
C VAL A 32 -13.05 11.32 10.88
N VAL A 33 -12.58 11.73 12.09
CA VAL A 33 -12.99 11.08 13.34
C VAL A 33 -14.50 11.09 13.51
N ASP A 34 -15.12 12.26 13.33
CA ASP A 34 -16.56 12.43 13.51
C ASP A 34 -17.37 11.59 12.51
N ALA A 35 -16.94 11.56 11.24
CA ALA A 35 -17.59 10.77 10.20
C ALA A 35 -17.44 9.25 10.45
N VAL A 36 -16.26 8.78 10.86
CA VAL A 36 -16.05 7.38 11.21
C VAL A 36 -16.87 7.00 12.43
N ARG A 37 -16.91 7.87 13.46
CA ARG A 37 -17.72 7.67 14.65
C ARG A 37 -19.22 7.66 14.34
N ALA A 38 -19.69 8.55 13.48
CA ALA A 38 -21.10 8.56 13.04
C ALA A 38 -21.48 7.28 12.28
N THR A 39 -20.55 6.69 11.52
CA THR A 39 -20.76 5.47 10.76
C THR A 39 -20.73 4.22 11.64
N SER A 40 -19.69 4.08 12.48
CA SER A 40 -19.40 2.83 13.19
C SER A 40 -19.69 2.88 14.69
N GLY A 41 -19.90 4.05 15.29
CA GLY A 41 -20.09 4.18 16.74
C GLY A 41 -18.89 3.59 17.50
N THR A 42 -19.16 2.66 18.40
CA THR A 42 -18.16 1.93 19.18
C THR A 42 -17.71 0.62 18.56
N ARG A 43 -18.20 0.31 17.34
CA ARG A 43 -17.83 -0.93 16.64
C ARG A 43 -16.36 -0.95 16.26
N GLU A 44 -15.83 -2.15 16.16
CA GLU A 44 -14.43 -2.34 15.77
C GLU A 44 -14.19 -1.90 14.33
N ILE A 45 -13.12 -1.14 14.13
CA ILE A 45 -12.63 -0.74 12.82
C ILE A 45 -11.23 -1.32 12.57
N ALA A 46 -10.91 -1.55 11.31
CA ALA A 46 -9.64 -2.08 10.84
C ALA A 46 -9.01 -1.12 9.80
N PRO A 47 -7.70 -1.16 9.65
CA PRO A 47 -6.68 -1.90 10.39
C PRO A 47 -6.40 -1.27 11.78
N ALA A 48 -5.69 -1.98 12.63
CA ALA A 48 -5.20 -1.42 13.91
C ALA A 48 -4.21 -0.26 13.71
N ASP A 49 -3.61 -0.19 12.54
CA ASP A 49 -2.65 0.83 12.15
C ASP A 49 -2.99 1.39 10.76
N PRO A 50 -3.86 2.41 10.66
CA PRO A 50 -4.28 2.98 9.39
C PRO A 50 -3.18 3.77 8.66
N LEU A 51 -2.13 4.22 9.36
CA LEU A 51 -1.03 4.98 8.77
C LEU A 51 0.25 4.15 8.54
N ARG A 52 0.16 2.82 8.64
CA ARG A 52 1.33 1.93 8.50
C ARG A 52 2.09 2.15 7.19
N ALA A 53 1.42 2.29 6.07
CA ALA A 53 2.05 2.56 4.78
C ALA A 53 2.95 3.81 4.82
N LEU A 54 2.50 4.87 5.51
CA LEU A 54 3.22 6.13 5.63
C LEU A 54 4.40 6.04 6.61
N ARG A 55 4.36 5.10 7.56
CA ARG A 55 5.50 4.84 8.44
C ARG A 55 6.59 4.01 7.79
N LEU A 56 6.22 3.11 6.88
CA LEU A 56 7.17 2.27 6.16
C LEU A 56 7.85 2.98 4.99
N VAL A 57 7.15 3.92 4.36
CA VAL A 57 7.65 4.64 3.18
C VAL A 57 7.55 6.14 3.41
N SER A 58 8.68 6.84 3.44
CA SER A 58 8.69 8.31 3.51
C SER A 58 8.34 8.94 2.16
N PRO A 59 7.98 10.23 2.12
CA PRO A 59 7.74 10.93 0.85
C PRO A 59 8.88 10.77 -0.15
N GLU A 60 10.13 10.86 0.33
CA GLU A 60 11.35 10.82 -0.50
C GLU A 60 11.65 9.40 -0.98
N ALA A 61 11.36 8.39 -0.15
CA ALA A 61 11.63 6.99 -0.44
C ALA A 61 10.64 6.36 -1.42
N ALA A 62 9.48 6.99 -1.65
CA ALA A 62 8.46 6.46 -2.55
C ALA A 62 8.97 6.39 -4.00
N ARG A 63 9.08 5.17 -4.54
CA ARG A 63 9.51 4.85 -5.92
C ARG A 63 8.34 4.40 -6.78
N VAL A 64 7.43 3.65 -6.19
CA VAL A 64 6.20 3.14 -6.81
C VAL A 64 5.04 3.35 -5.85
N VAL A 65 3.88 3.71 -6.38
CA VAL A 65 2.63 3.84 -5.61
C VAL A 65 1.61 2.89 -6.19
N ILE A 66 1.01 2.05 -5.34
CA ILE A 66 -0.08 1.15 -5.73
C ILE A 66 -1.33 1.52 -4.93
N PHE A 67 -2.45 1.76 -5.62
CA PHE A 67 -3.72 2.02 -4.95
C PHE A 67 -4.57 0.77 -4.85
N GLY A 68 -5.02 0.46 -3.62
CA GLY A 68 -6.19 -0.37 -3.39
C GLY A 68 -7.47 0.47 -3.48
N GLN A 69 -8.49 0.08 -2.73
CA GLN A 69 -9.75 0.81 -2.60
C GLN A 69 -9.99 1.19 -1.13
N ASP A 70 -10.21 0.21 -0.29
CA ASP A 70 -10.38 0.29 1.16
C ASP A 70 -9.75 -0.96 1.82
N PRO A 71 -9.53 -0.95 3.14
CA PRO A 71 -8.99 -2.10 3.84
C PRO A 71 -9.94 -3.31 3.79
N TYR A 72 -9.41 -4.53 3.86
CA TYR A 72 -10.23 -5.74 3.95
C TYR A 72 -11.09 -5.71 5.23
N PRO A 73 -12.43 -5.94 5.13
CA PRO A 73 -13.31 -5.85 6.28
C PRO A 73 -13.22 -7.05 7.22
N GLY A 74 -12.61 -8.15 6.80
CA GLY A 74 -12.45 -9.33 7.63
C GLY A 74 -11.55 -9.06 8.84
N ARG A 75 -11.97 -9.48 10.04
CA ARG A 75 -11.18 -9.33 11.27
C ARG A 75 -9.76 -9.87 11.09
N GLY A 76 -8.73 -9.09 11.46
CA GLY A 76 -7.32 -9.46 11.34
C GLY A 76 -6.76 -9.53 9.91
N ARG A 77 -7.55 -9.21 8.88
CA ARG A 77 -7.08 -9.24 7.48
C ARG A 77 -6.33 -8.00 7.08
N ALA A 78 -6.91 -6.82 7.30
CA ALA A 78 -6.25 -5.56 6.99
C ALA A 78 -5.08 -5.33 7.93
N ASP A 79 -3.89 -5.09 7.37
CA ASP A 79 -2.65 -4.85 8.10
C ASP A 79 -2.09 -3.43 7.90
N GLY A 80 -2.85 -2.55 7.22
CA GLY A 80 -2.48 -1.15 6.98
C GLY A 80 -1.75 -0.88 5.67
N LEU A 81 -1.55 -1.90 4.83
CA LEU A 81 -1.02 -1.78 3.48
C LEU A 81 -2.09 -2.21 2.45
N ALA A 82 -2.23 -1.46 1.36
CA ALA A 82 -3.13 -1.85 0.27
C ALA A 82 -2.73 -3.21 -0.32
N PHE A 83 -3.72 -4.06 -0.60
CA PHE A 83 -3.57 -5.44 -1.08
C PHE A 83 -2.91 -6.43 -0.11
N SER A 84 -2.15 -5.97 0.88
CA SER A 84 -1.50 -6.80 1.88
C SER A 84 -2.51 -7.40 2.85
N ALA A 85 -2.24 -8.60 3.34
CA ALA A 85 -3.10 -9.27 4.29
C ALA A 85 -2.30 -9.91 5.42
N GLY A 86 -2.62 -9.52 6.66
CA GLY A 86 -2.08 -10.15 7.86
C GLY A 86 -2.60 -11.58 8.04
N GLN A 87 -3.83 -11.83 7.58
CA GLN A 87 -4.47 -13.15 7.61
C GLN A 87 -5.28 -13.41 6.34
N GLY A 88 -5.38 -14.70 5.97
CA GLY A 88 -6.16 -15.16 4.84
C GLY A 88 -5.44 -15.01 3.50
N ARG A 89 -6.15 -15.33 2.41
CA ARG A 89 -5.63 -15.35 1.04
C ARG A 89 -6.57 -14.55 0.13
N PRO A 90 -6.45 -13.21 0.08
CA PRO A 90 -7.35 -12.38 -0.72
C PRO A 90 -7.28 -12.76 -2.21
N PRO A 91 -8.42 -12.88 -2.91
CA PRO A 91 -8.44 -13.22 -4.34
C PRO A 91 -7.66 -12.23 -5.20
N SER A 92 -7.69 -10.94 -4.87
CA SER A 92 -6.93 -9.91 -5.56
C SER A 92 -5.43 -10.14 -5.48
N LEU A 93 -4.89 -10.39 -4.28
CA LEU A 93 -3.47 -10.64 -4.09
C LEU A 93 -3.04 -11.99 -4.69
N ARG A 94 -3.91 -13.00 -4.65
CA ARG A 94 -3.66 -14.25 -5.37
C ARG A 94 -3.46 -14.00 -6.87
N ARG A 95 -4.31 -13.19 -7.48
CA ARG A 95 -4.20 -12.85 -8.91
C ARG A 95 -2.92 -12.06 -9.22
N VAL A 96 -2.51 -11.16 -8.31
CA VAL A 96 -1.23 -10.46 -8.40
C VAL A 96 -0.06 -11.45 -8.43
N PHE A 97 -0.04 -12.43 -7.54
CA PHE A 97 1.01 -13.45 -7.51
C PHE A 97 0.99 -14.37 -8.73
N GLU A 98 -0.17 -14.67 -9.33
CA GLU A 98 -0.26 -15.40 -10.59
C GLU A 98 0.45 -14.68 -11.74
N VAL A 99 0.38 -13.34 -11.79
CA VAL A 99 1.11 -12.56 -12.79
C VAL A 99 2.61 -12.60 -12.53
N LEU A 100 3.04 -12.47 -11.27
CA LEU A 100 4.46 -12.57 -10.91
C LEU A 100 5.07 -13.95 -11.26
N GLU A 101 4.29 -15.02 -11.05
CA GLU A 101 4.69 -16.38 -11.46
C GLU A 101 4.82 -16.52 -12.98
N ALA A 102 3.89 -15.90 -13.74
CA ALA A 102 3.94 -15.89 -15.20
C ALA A 102 5.11 -15.07 -15.74
N ASP A 103 5.42 -13.94 -15.13
CA ASP A 103 6.53 -13.07 -15.51
C ASP A 103 7.89 -13.70 -15.22
N ARG A 104 7.99 -14.51 -14.16
CA ARG A 104 9.24 -15.18 -13.75
C ARG A 104 8.97 -16.66 -13.44
N PRO A 105 8.96 -17.54 -14.43
CA PRO A 105 8.80 -18.98 -14.22
C PRO A 105 9.82 -19.51 -13.20
N GLY A 106 9.35 -20.32 -12.26
CA GLY A 106 10.19 -20.86 -11.17
C GLY A 106 10.29 -19.97 -9.93
N TRP A 107 9.70 -18.77 -9.93
CA TRP A 107 9.57 -17.99 -8.70
C TRP A 107 8.61 -18.68 -7.73
N ALA A 108 9.05 -18.83 -6.48
CA ALA A 108 8.23 -19.42 -5.43
C ALA A 108 7.37 -18.33 -4.78
N ARG A 109 6.05 -18.54 -4.81
CA ARG A 109 5.09 -17.66 -4.12
C ARG A 109 5.40 -17.64 -2.62
N PRO A 110 5.40 -16.45 -1.97
CA PRO A 110 5.58 -16.36 -0.53
C PRO A 110 4.54 -17.17 0.24
N SER A 111 4.94 -17.73 1.36
CA SER A 111 4.03 -18.48 2.26
C SER A 111 3.04 -17.56 2.98
N ASN A 112 3.46 -16.35 3.29
CA ASN A 112 2.62 -15.29 3.84
C ASN A 112 2.06 -14.36 2.75
N TRP A 113 1.09 -13.54 3.12
CA TRP A 113 0.39 -12.62 2.22
C TRP A 113 0.64 -11.16 2.59
N ALA A 114 1.65 -10.91 3.43
CA ALA A 114 2.12 -9.58 3.78
C ALA A 114 3.05 -9.03 2.69
N LEU A 115 2.94 -7.74 2.42
CA LEU A 115 3.71 -7.05 1.37
C LEU A 115 4.77 -6.10 1.96
N ASP A 116 5.23 -6.36 3.17
CA ASP A 116 6.26 -5.56 3.85
C ASP A 116 7.56 -5.46 3.06
N GLY A 117 7.96 -6.53 2.39
CA GLY A 117 9.16 -6.55 1.56
C GLY A 117 9.10 -5.57 0.39
N TRP A 118 7.92 -5.35 -0.17
CA TRP A 118 7.71 -4.32 -1.19
C TRP A 118 7.75 -2.92 -0.58
N ALA A 119 7.07 -2.72 0.55
CA ALA A 119 7.07 -1.42 1.24
C ALA A 119 8.49 -0.98 1.61
N ARG A 120 9.34 -1.89 2.13
CA ARG A 120 10.75 -1.59 2.45
C ARG A 120 11.60 -1.19 1.24
N GLN A 121 11.19 -1.54 0.03
CA GLN A 121 11.84 -1.13 -1.21
C GLN A 121 11.30 0.20 -1.75
N GLY A 122 10.38 0.87 -1.04
CA GLY A 122 9.80 2.14 -1.44
C GLY A 122 8.50 1.99 -2.27
N VAL A 123 7.79 0.86 -2.15
CA VAL A 123 6.45 0.72 -2.71
C VAL A 123 5.43 1.25 -1.69
N LEU A 124 4.83 2.39 -1.97
CA LEU A 124 3.75 2.93 -1.16
C LEU A 124 2.43 2.23 -1.51
N LEU A 125 2.02 1.30 -0.65
CA LEU A 125 0.78 0.52 -0.77
C LEU A 125 -0.34 1.27 -0.06
N LEU A 126 -1.05 2.14 -0.77
CA LEU A 126 -1.97 3.12 -0.20
C LEU A 126 -3.42 2.86 -0.64
N ASN A 127 -4.36 2.84 0.30
CA ASN A 127 -5.79 2.91 -0.01
C ASN A 127 -6.25 4.38 0.00
N PRO A 128 -7.18 4.80 -0.86
CA PRO A 128 -7.86 6.09 -0.74
C PRO A 128 -8.60 6.27 0.58
N THR A 129 -9.14 5.18 1.13
CA THR A 129 -9.81 5.10 2.43
C THR A 129 -8.99 4.22 3.36
N LEU A 130 -8.57 4.73 4.52
CA LEU A 130 -7.58 4.05 5.37
C LEU A 130 -8.18 3.20 6.49
N THR A 131 -9.51 3.28 6.70
CA THR A 131 -10.20 2.43 7.67
C THR A 131 -11.46 1.81 7.08
N VAL A 132 -11.95 0.76 7.73
CA VAL A 132 -13.21 0.09 7.43
C VAL A 132 -13.81 -0.45 8.72
N GLU A 133 -15.12 -0.49 8.85
CA GLU A 133 -15.77 -1.22 9.93
C GLU A 133 -15.59 -2.73 9.70
N VAL A 134 -15.24 -3.46 10.76
CA VAL A 134 -15.07 -4.92 10.66
C VAL A 134 -16.40 -5.56 10.27
N GLY A 135 -16.37 -6.29 9.18
CA GLY A 135 -17.56 -6.94 8.60
C GLY A 135 -18.33 -6.13 7.55
N ALA A 136 -18.04 -4.82 7.37
CA ALA A 136 -18.79 -3.93 6.49
C ALA A 136 -17.89 -3.26 5.43
N ALA A 137 -17.65 -3.94 4.30
CA ALA A 137 -16.85 -3.42 3.21
C ALA A 137 -17.33 -2.05 2.73
N GLY A 138 -16.42 -1.13 2.48
CA GLY A 138 -16.71 0.21 1.96
C GLY A 138 -17.34 1.18 2.97
N SER A 139 -17.55 0.77 4.24
CA SER A 139 -18.27 1.56 5.25
C SER A 139 -17.73 2.98 5.45
N HIS A 140 -16.42 3.20 5.27
CA HIS A 140 -15.78 4.49 5.51
C HIS A 140 -15.38 5.25 4.22
N MET A 141 -15.86 4.83 3.05
CA MET A 141 -15.50 5.48 1.78
C MET A 141 -15.89 6.96 1.72
N ALA A 142 -16.97 7.35 2.42
CA ALA A 142 -17.44 8.72 2.53
C ALA A 142 -16.93 9.48 3.77
N CYS A 143 -16.03 8.88 4.58
CA CYS A 143 -15.58 9.50 5.83
C CYS A 143 -14.47 10.55 5.70
N GLY A 144 -14.15 10.99 4.48
CA GLY A 144 -13.24 12.13 4.26
C GLY A 144 -11.74 11.77 4.27
N TRP A 145 -11.36 10.51 4.27
CA TRP A 145 -9.96 10.07 4.19
C TRP A 145 -9.20 10.65 3.00
N GLN A 146 -9.92 10.99 1.92
CA GLN A 146 -9.35 11.61 0.72
C GLN A 146 -8.70 12.97 0.97
N ALA A 147 -9.05 13.67 2.07
CA ALA A 147 -8.35 14.89 2.47
C ALA A 147 -6.84 14.62 2.72
N LEU A 148 -6.52 13.46 3.34
CA LEU A 148 -5.13 13.01 3.52
C LEU A 148 -4.58 12.39 2.23
N THR A 149 -5.25 11.38 1.71
CA THR A 149 -4.69 10.52 0.67
C THR A 149 -4.56 11.20 -0.68
N ALA A 150 -5.47 12.12 -1.06
CA ALA A 150 -5.30 12.95 -2.25
C ALA A 150 -4.16 13.98 -2.09
N GLY A 151 -3.94 14.49 -0.88
CA GLY A 151 -2.76 15.33 -0.57
C GLY A 151 -1.45 14.60 -0.82
N ILE A 152 -1.36 13.34 -0.38
CA ILE A 152 -0.22 12.46 -0.64
C ILE A 152 0.01 12.29 -2.14
N VAL A 153 -1.04 11.99 -2.91
CA VAL A 153 -0.95 11.82 -4.36
C VAL A 153 -0.45 13.09 -5.03
N ARG A 154 -1.05 14.25 -4.73
CA ARG A 154 -0.62 15.55 -5.30
C ARG A 154 0.84 15.86 -5.01
N HIS A 155 1.27 15.66 -3.75
CA HIS A 155 2.66 15.88 -3.38
C HIS A 155 3.61 14.99 -4.19
N LEU A 156 3.36 13.67 -4.21
CA LEU A 156 4.23 12.71 -4.89
C LEU A 156 4.25 12.93 -6.42
N ALA A 157 3.10 13.18 -7.02
CA ALA A 157 2.98 13.43 -8.47
C ALA A 157 3.64 14.75 -8.91
N GLY A 158 3.74 15.73 -8.00
CA GLY A 158 4.37 17.03 -8.22
C GLY A 158 5.89 17.05 -8.00
N ARG A 159 6.51 15.97 -7.54
CA ARG A 159 7.97 15.91 -7.33
C ARG A 159 8.74 16.10 -8.63
N VAL A 160 9.98 16.57 -8.53
CA VAL A 160 10.92 16.64 -9.67
C VAL A 160 11.19 15.25 -10.27
N ALA A 161 11.33 14.25 -9.40
CA ALA A 161 11.41 12.84 -9.76
C ALA A 161 10.21 12.10 -9.11
N PRO A 162 9.04 12.08 -9.78
CA PRO A 162 7.86 11.43 -9.21
C PRO A 162 7.98 9.90 -9.23
N PRO A 163 7.31 9.21 -8.30
CA PRO A 163 7.19 7.75 -8.38
C PRO A 163 6.36 7.32 -9.59
N VAL A 164 6.46 6.04 -9.95
CA VAL A 164 5.53 5.41 -10.90
C VAL A 164 4.25 5.02 -10.17
N PHE A 165 3.09 5.41 -10.70
CA PHE A 165 1.79 5.05 -10.15
C PHE A 165 1.23 3.83 -10.89
N LEU A 166 0.88 2.78 -10.15
CA LEU A 166 0.24 1.58 -10.66
C LEU A 166 -1.24 1.62 -10.29
N LEU A 167 -2.09 1.94 -11.25
CA LEU A 167 -3.51 2.22 -11.07
C LEU A 167 -4.34 0.98 -11.47
N TRP A 168 -4.64 0.14 -10.49
CA TRP A 168 -5.31 -1.14 -10.72
C TRP A 168 -6.82 -1.03 -10.49
N GLY A 169 -7.57 -0.93 -11.58
CA GLY A 169 -9.02 -0.80 -11.60
C GLY A 169 -9.53 0.62 -11.67
N LYS A 170 -10.81 0.76 -11.98
CA LYS A 170 -11.47 2.03 -12.22
C LYS A 170 -11.40 2.98 -11.01
N ALA A 171 -11.65 2.47 -9.81
CA ALA A 171 -11.62 3.27 -8.60
C ALA A 171 -10.25 3.92 -8.34
N ALA A 172 -9.15 3.17 -8.55
CA ALA A 172 -7.79 3.70 -8.41
C ALA A 172 -7.48 4.78 -9.47
N GLN A 173 -7.95 4.56 -10.70
CA GLN A 173 -7.77 5.50 -11.81
C GLN A 173 -8.54 6.79 -11.57
N GLU A 174 -9.82 6.71 -11.20
CA GLU A 174 -10.67 7.86 -10.88
C GLU A 174 -10.12 8.66 -9.69
N PHE A 175 -9.67 7.98 -8.65
CA PHE A 175 -9.07 8.64 -7.49
C PHE A 175 -7.80 9.43 -7.88
N TYR A 176 -6.92 8.83 -8.68
CA TYR A 176 -5.72 9.51 -9.17
C TYR A 176 -6.06 10.73 -10.03
N ASP A 177 -7.00 10.58 -10.98
CA ASP A 177 -7.41 11.65 -11.88
C ASP A 177 -8.07 12.82 -11.11
N GLN A 178 -8.86 12.51 -10.08
CA GLN A 178 -9.45 13.53 -9.19
C GLN A 178 -8.39 14.22 -8.32
N ALA A 179 -7.37 13.50 -7.86
CA ALA A 179 -6.29 14.08 -7.09
C ALA A 179 -5.38 14.99 -7.93
N CYS A 180 -5.25 14.72 -9.24
CA CYS A 180 -4.41 15.46 -10.18
C CYS A 180 -5.22 15.98 -11.40
N PRO A 181 -6.21 16.88 -11.21
CA PRO A 181 -7.15 17.27 -12.26
C PRO A 181 -6.51 17.99 -13.46
N GLY A 182 -5.32 18.56 -13.30
CA GLY A 182 -4.53 19.17 -14.37
C GLY A 182 -3.54 18.21 -15.05
N GLY A 183 -3.63 16.92 -14.76
CA GLY A 183 -2.62 15.95 -15.15
C GLY A 183 -1.37 15.99 -14.26
N SER A 184 -0.41 15.16 -14.56
CA SER A 184 0.84 15.05 -13.80
C SER A 184 1.98 14.63 -14.73
N ARG A 185 3.23 14.93 -14.34
CA ARG A 185 4.44 14.45 -15.03
C ARG A 185 4.79 13.01 -14.63
N ALA A 186 4.12 12.47 -13.62
CA ALA A 186 4.35 11.12 -13.15
C ALA A 186 3.86 10.07 -14.16
N THR A 187 4.63 9.01 -14.33
CA THR A 187 4.20 7.85 -15.10
C THR A 187 3.06 7.13 -14.35
N ALA A 188 1.93 6.93 -15.01
CA ALA A 188 0.80 6.19 -14.48
C ALA A 188 0.46 5.01 -15.38
N LEU A 189 0.72 3.79 -14.90
CA LEU A 189 0.39 2.54 -15.58
C LEU A 189 -1.00 2.10 -15.16
N ARG A 190 -1.90 1.91 -16.11
CA ARG A 190 -3.32 1.61 -15.88
C ARG A 190 -3.65 0.20 -16.32
N THR A 191 -4.42 -0.52 -15.53
CA THR A 191 -4.94 -1.85 -15.88
C THR A 191 -6.26 -2.12 -15.14
N ARG A 192 -6.90 -3.27 -15.41
CA ARG A 192 -8.09 -3.72 -14.69
C ARG A 192 -7.75 -4.07 -13.24
N HIS A 193 -8.77 -4.14 -12.38
CA HIS A 193 -8.59 -4.59 -11.00
C HIS A 193 -8.31 -6.10 -10.96
N PRO A 194 -7.42 -6.59 -10.09
CA PRO A 194 -7.10 -8.02 -10.01
C PRO A 194 -8.23 -8.89 -9.44
N SER A 195 -9.20 -8.31 -8.71
CA SER A 195 -10.39 -9.05 -8.26
C SER A 195 -11.35 -9.26 -9.43
N HIS A 196 -12.06 -10.39 -9.42
CA HIS A 196 -13.07 -10.73 -10.44
C HIS A 196 -12.51 -10.70 -11.88
N ASP A 197 -11.22 -11.03 -12.04
CA ASP A 197 -10.53 -11.03 -13.32
C ASP A 197 -10.83 -12.30 -14.15
N PHE A 198 -12.12 -12.60 -14.35
CA PHE A 198 -12.59 -13.79 -15.08
C PHE A 198 -12.08 -13.83 -16.53
N LYS A 199 -11.87 -12.67 -17.15
CA LYS A 199 -11.37 -12.54 -18.52
C LYS A 199 -9.85 -12.40 -18.59
N ARG A 200 -9.14 -12.57 -17.47
CA ARG A 200 -7.69 -12.38 -17.35
C ARG A 200 -7.18 -11.06 -17.97
N GLY A 201 -7.97 -9.99 -17.81
CA GLY A 201 -7.65 -8.66 -18.33
C GLY A 201 -6.71 -7.85 -17.44
N PHE A 202 -6.43 -8.31 -16.20
CA PHE A 202 -5.45 -7.69 -15.33
C PHE A 202 -4.06 -7.89 -15.91
N MET A 203 -3.40 -6.80 -16.29
CA MET A 203 -2.09 -6.75 -16.95
C MET A 203 -2.03 -7.48 -18.31
N ALA A 204 -3.15 -7.61 -19.01
CA ALA A 204 -3.19 -8.24 -20.35
C ALA A 204 -2.41 -7.45 -21.41
N GLU A 205 -2.25 -6.14 -21.23
CA GLU A 205 -1.51 -5.25 -22.14
C GLU A 205 -0.01 -5.13 -21.77
N GLY A 206 0.44 -5.90 -20.79
CA GLY A 206 1.81 -5.90 -20.30
C GLY A 206 1.91 -5.85 -18.79
N SER A 207 2.93 -6.50 -18.26
CA SER A 207 3.16 -6.54 -16.82
C SER A 207 3.70 -5.22 -16.30
N HIS A 208 3.03 -4.64 -15.32
CA HIS A 208 3.51 -3.49 -14.57
C HIS A 208 4.75 -3.84 -13.73
N PHE A 209 4.88 -5.11 -13.29
CA PHE A 209 6.04 -5.59 -12.55
C PHE A 209 7.28 -5.61 -13.42
N ALA A 210 7.17 -6.19 -14.62
CA ALA A 210 8.27 -6.18 -15.60
C ALA A 210 8.67 -4.74 -15.97
N SER A 211 7.69 -3.85 -16.19
CA SER A 211 7.93 -2.44 -16.55
C SER A 211 8.63 -1.64 -15.44
N THR A 212 8.51 -2.06 -14.18
CA THR A 212 9.09 -1.37 -13.01
C THR A 212 10.17 -2.17 -12.27
N ALA A 213 10.63 -3.28 -12.86
CA ALA A 213 11.61 -4.19 -12.24
C ALA A 213 12.95 -3.52 -11.89
N ARG A 214 13.34 -2.44 -12.59
CA ARG A 214 14.53 -1.64 -12.25
C ARG A 214 14.36 -0.77 -10.99
N LEU A 215 13.11 -0.54 -10.55
CA LEU A 215 12.80 0.27 -9.37
C LEU A 215 12.58 -0.59 -8.13
N VAL A 216 12.03 -1.79 -8.29
CA VAL A 216 11.60 -2.70 -7.23
C VAL A 216 11.89 -4.13 -7.65
N ASP A 217 12.52 -4.90 -6.78
CA ASP A 217 12.59 -6.36 -6.92
C ASP A 217 11.27 -6.98 -6.43
N TRP A 218 10.34 -7.16 -7.36
CA TRP A 218 9.01 -7.72 -7.09
C TRP A 218 9.05 -9.19 -6.68
N TRP A 219 10.12 -9.89 -7.04
CA TRP A 219 10.31 -11.33 -6.82
C TRP A 219 11.19 -11.63 -5.61
N GLY A 220 11.77 -10.61 -4.98
CA GLY A 220 12.48 -10.74 -3.71
C GLY A 220 11.55 -11.19 -2.58
N SER A 221 12.15 -11.56 -1.43
CA SER A 221 11.38 -11.99 -0.27
C SER A 221 10.39 -10.90 0.17
N THR A 222 9.11 -11.26 0.28
CA THR A 222 8.11 -10.44 0.94
C THR A 222 8.17 -10.60 2.47
N ASP A 223 8.97 -11.54 2.98
CA ASP A 223 9.06 -11.91 4.40
C ASP A 223 9.85 -10.92 5.25
N THR A 224 9.39 -10.77 6.48
CA THR A 224 9.91 -9.85 7.49
C THR A 224 11.00 -10.43 8.37
N GLY A 225 11.56 -11.60 8.06
CA GLY A 225 12.40 -12.23 9.05
C GLY A 225 13.23 -13.43 8.61
N ALA A 226 14.23 -13.22 7.78
CA ALA A 226 15.43 -14.05 7.82
C ALA A 226 16.64 -13.11 7.84
N SER A 227 17.26 -13.00 9.01
CA SER A 227 18.60 -12.44 9.15
C SER A 227 19.48 -13.03 8.07
N HIS A 228 20.05 -12.16 7.22
CA HIS A 228 21.22 -12.52 6.43
C HIS A 228 22.33 -12.86 7.45
N ALA A 229 22.48 -14.14 7.77
CA ALA A 229 23.72 -14.64 8.34
C ALA A 229 24.77 -14.43 7.24
N ILE A 230 25.55 -13.37 7.39
CA ILE A 230 26.78 -13.17 6.65
C ILE A 230 27.66 -14.37 6.99
N LEU A 231 27.80 -15.26 6.03
CA LEU A 231 28.86 -16.29 6.07
C LEU A 231 30.20 -15.56 5.94
N THR A 232 30.72 -15.10 7.07
CA THR A 232 32.14 -14.80 7.20
C THR A 232 32.86 -16.14 7.29
N GLY A 233 33.19 -16.70 6.14
CA GLY A 233 34.18 -17.79 6.04
C GLY A 233 35.54 -17.24 6.41
N SER A 234 35.99 -17.50 7.62
CA SER A 234 37.40 -17.37 7.97
C SER A 234 38.19 -18.42 7.19
N PRO A 235 39.31 -18.09 6.56
CA PRO A 235 40.22 -19.09 6.03
C PRO A 235 40.97 -19.69 7.18
N GLU A 236 40.72 -20.99 7.43
CA GLU A 236 41.54 -21.78 8.34
C GLU A 236 42.96 -21.91 7.80
N GLY A 237 43.90 -21.69 8.71
CA GLY A 237 45.31 -21.70 8.46
C GLY A 237 45.86 -23.06 8.07
N CYS A 238 46.88 -23.02 7.25
CA CYS A 238 47.77 -24.11 6.88
C CYS A 238 48.62 -24.50 8.10
N PRO A 239 48.73 -25.75 8.50
CA PRO A 239 49.72 -26.15 9.46
C PRO A 239 51.07 -26.35 8.75
N SER A 240 52.07 -25.64 9.24
CA SER A 240 53.48 -25.93 9.00
C SER A 240 53.88 -27.14 9.85
N GLY A 241 54.55 -28.07 9.26
CA GLY A 241 55.22 -29.19 9.91
C GLY A 241 55.91 -30.02 8.87
#